data_93dd53c192f0f82cc6175e26cb649adc
#
_entry.id   93dd53c192f0f82cc6175e26cb649adc
#
_cell.length_a   1.000
_cell.length_b   1.000
_cell.length_c   1.000
_cell.angle_alpha   90.00
_cell.angle_beta   90.00
_cell.angle_gamma   90.00
#
_symmetry.space_group_name_H-M   'P 1'
#
loop_
_entity.id
_entity.type
_entity.pdbx_description
1 polymer ?
#
loop_
_entity_poly.entity_id
_entity_poly.type
_entity_poly.pdbx_seq_one_letter_code
_entity_poly.pdbx_strand_id
1 'polypeptide(L)'
;MKRRDILKNIGLGTAGVVVAGTASAQTKPKTPVEKEIPEAANGRTREEIIFDNKLKAEKFFSKAEMDSLKVLVDIIIPADATSGSATQAGVPDFIEFIVKDIPSHQTPMRGGLMWVDNMAIKMFKVKFTALSAAQRIQIIDLIAYPEKSKPEHSQGVAFFNLLRNLTATGFFTSEMGLKDLGYAGNQANKWDGVPDDVLAKYNVNYNEWEKHLEK
;
A
#
# COMPACT_ATOMS: atom_id res chain seq x y z
N MET A 1 -15.97 41.51 10.66
CA MET A 1 -17.29 41.08 10.19
C MET A 1 -17.71 39.87 11.01
N LYS A 2 -18.82 39.98 11.77
CA LYS A 2 -19.29 38.86 12.61
C LYS A 2 -20.17 37.94 11.80
N ARG A 3 -20.02 36.64 12.01
CA ARG A 3 -20.74 35.55 11.25
C ARG A 3 -22.27 35.71 11.19
N ARG A 4 -22.88 36.57 12.04
CA ARG A 4 -24.30 36.91 12.04
C ARG A 4 -24.73 37.90 10.95
N ASP A 5 -23.82 38.66 10.36
CA ASP A 5 -24.13 39.67 9.33
C ASP A 5 -24.30 39.06 7.94
N ILE A 6 -23.77 37.88 7.71
CA ILE A 6 -23.91 37.13 6.43
C ILE A 6 -25.33 36.56 6.25
N LEU A 7 -25.97 36.17 7.34
CA LEU A 7 -27.31 35.58 7.31
C LEU A 7 -28.45 36.61 7.12
N LYS A 8 -28.21 37.88 7.40
CA LYS A 8 -29.22 38.96 7.20
C LYS A 8 -29.31 39.41 5.76
N ASN A 9 -28.29 39.21 4.93
CA ASN A 9 -28.27 39.66 3.52
C ASN A 9 -28.86 38.65 2.55
N ILE A 10 -29.26 37.44 2.98
CA ILE A 10 -29.89 36.41 2.12
C ILE A 10 -31.43 36.56 2.10
N GLY A 11 -32.01 37.38 2.98
CA GLY A 11 -33.45 37.47 3.22
C GLY A 11 -34.21 38.57 2.53
N LEU A 12 -33.59 39.46 1.76
CA LEU A 12 -34.27 40.64 1.16
C LEU A 12 -34.02 40.74 -0.37
N GLY A 13 -34.76 39.95 -1.15
CA GLY A 13 -34.66 40.01 -2.61
C GLY A 13 -35.76 39.25 -3.35
N THR A 14 -36.99 39.27 -2.88
CA THR A 14 -38.14 38.81 -3.70
C THR A 14 -39.34 39.75 -3.53
N ALA A 15 -39.36 40.85 -4.28
CA ALA A 15 -40.58 41.59 -4.57
C ALA A 15 -40.71 41.71 -6.07
N GLY A 16 -41.65 41.04 -6.61
CA GLY A 16 -42.44 40.96 -7.79
C GLY A 16 -42.12 41.80 -9.02
N VAL A 17 -42.01 41.11 -10.15
CA VAL A 17 -42.59 41.54 -11.41
C VAL A 17 -43.19 40.32 -12.11
N VAL A 18 -44.49 40.27 -12.21
CA VAL A 18 -45.21 39.30 -13.05
C VAL A 18 -45.18 39.88 -14.47
N VAL A 19 -44.45 39.26 -15.38
CA VAL A 19 -44.60 39.43 -16.82
C VAL A 19 -44.97 38.09 -17.43
N ALA A 20 -46.20 38.01 -17.94
CA ALA A 20 -46.65 36.85 -18.70
C ALA A 20 -45.87 36.79 -20.04
N GLY A 21 -45.13 35.73 -20.26
CA GLY A 21 -44.37 35.46 -21.46
C GLY A 21 -44.10 33.97 -21.61
N THR A 22 -44.76 33.39 -22.60
CA THR A 22 -44.55 32.07 -23.25
C THR A 22 -43.47 31.14 -22.69
N ALA A 23 -43.94 30.01 -22.18
CA ALA A 23 -43.12 28.90 -21.71
C ALA A 23 -42.27 28.29 -22.83
N SER A 24 -41.03 28.71 -22.96
CA SER A 24 -39.98 27.92 -23.61
C SER A 24 -39.38 26.99 -22.55
N ALA A 25 -39.59 25.72 -22.72
CA ALA A 25 -38.97 24.69 -21.88
C ALA A 25 -37.44 24.78 -22.05
N GLN A 26 -36.80 25.57 -21.18
CA GLN A 26 -35.33 25.48 -20.99
C GLN A 26 -35.03 24.13 -20.34
N THR A 27 -34.53 23.21 -21.15
CA THR A 27 -33.82 22.03 -20.64
C THR A 27 -32.70 22.52 -19.75
N LYS A 28 -32.83 22.34 -18.43
CA LYS A 28 -31.74 22.51 -17.50
C LYS A 28 -30.55 21.68 -18.01
N PRO A 29 -29.32 22.25 -18.09
CA PRO A 29 -28.15 21.46 -18.41
C PRO A 29 -28.11 20.31 -17.38
N LYS A 30 -28.09 19.08 -17.90
CA LYS A 30 -27.85 17.90 -17.03
C LYS A 30 -26.52 18.14 -16.31
N THR A 31 -26.59 18.41 -15.04
CA THR A 31 -25.43 18.32 -14.17
C THR A 31 -24.76 16.96 -14.47
N PRO A 32 -23.44 16.90 -14.69
CA PRO A 32 -22.78 15.62 -14.86
C PRO A 32 -23.23 14.72 -13.71
N VAL A 33 -23.74 13.54 -14.02
CA VAL A 33 -24.08 12.53 -13.01
C VAL A 33 -22.79 12.26 -12.25
N GLU A 34 -22.63 12.90 -11.10
CA GLU A 34 -21.58 12.58 -10.14
C GLU A 34 -21.82 11.10 -9.83
N LYS A 35 -20.91 10.24 -10.28
CA LYS A 35 -21.00 8.81 -10.00
C LYS A 35 -21.16 8.71 -8.48
N GLU A 36 -22.29 8.18 -8.04
CA GLU A 36 -22.55 7.96 -6.61
C GLU A 36 -21.36 7.18 -6.06
N ILE A 37 -20.55 7.88 -5.26
CA ILE A 37 -19.46 7.25 -4.53
C ILE A 37 -20.17 6.46 -3.43
N PRO A 38 -19.97 5.13 -3.36
CA PRO A 38 -20.62 4.32 -2.33
C PRO A 38 -20.38 4.94 -0.96
N GLU A 39 -21.42 5.05 -0.15
CA GLU A 39 -21.29 5.43 1.25
C GLU A 39 -20.18 4.59 1.89
N ALA A 40 -19.31 5.23 2.65
CA ALA A 40 -18.09 4.74 3.29
C ALA A 40 -18.06 3.21 3.53
N ALA A 41 -17.63 2.45 2.54
CA ALA A 41 -17.35 1.04 2.72
C ALA A 41 -16.07 0.89 3.52
N ASN A 42 -16.08 0.07 4.55
CA ASN A 42 -14.91 -0.29 5.36
C ASN A 42 -14.33 0.83 6.24
N GLY A 43 -15.15 1.79 6.71
CA GLY A 43 -14.71 2.81 7.67
C GLY A 43 -13.85 3.92 7.09
N ARG A 44 -13.76 4.04 5.75
CA ARG A 44 -13.06 5.12 5.05
C ARG A 44 -13.97 6.31 4.81
N THR A 45 -13.42 7.52 4.91
CA THR A 45 -14.15 8.75 4.57
C THR A 45 -14.36 8.89 3.06
N ARG A 46 -15.32 9.72 2.66
CA ARG A 46 -15.57 10.01 1.24
C ARG A 46 -14.36 10.64 0.55
N GLU A 47 -13.65 11.52 1.23
CA GLU A 47 -12.45 12.20 0.75
C GLU A 47 -11.31 11.20 0.49
N GLU A 48 -11.11 10.24 1.38
CA GLU A 48 -10.13 9.16 1.19
C GLU A 48 -10.46 8.29 -0.01
N ILE A 49 -11.73 7.94 -0.20
CA ILE A 49 -12.17 7.14 -1.37
C ILE A 49 -11.92 7.89 -2.67
N ILE A 50 -12.20 9.19 -2.72
CA ILE A 50 -11.94 10.03 -3.89
C ILE A 50 -10.44 10.09 -4.18
N PHE A 51 -9.64 10.30 -3.16
CA PHE A 51 -8.18 10.35 -3.27
C PHE A 51 -7.60 9.02 -3.76
N ASP A 52 -8.00 7.90 -3.17
CA ASP A 52 -7.58 6.56 -3.58
C ASP A 52 -7.95 6.26 -5.04
N ASN A 53 -9.17 6.62 -5.45
CA ASN A 53 -9.63 6.41 -6.82
C ASN A 53 -8.81 7.24 -7.82
N LYS A 54 -8.42 8.46 -7.46
CA LYS A 54 -7.50 9.28 -8.24
C LYS A 54 -6.14 8.59 -8.39
N LEU A 55 -5.53 8.15 -7.29
CA LEU A 55 -4.24 7.46 -7.31
C LEU A 55 -4.30 6.16 -8.14
N LYS A 56 -5.41 5.40 -8.05
CA LYS A 56 -5.60 4.17 -8.84
C LYS A 56 -5.72 4.44 -10.34
N ALA A 57 -6.30 5.58 -10.73
CA ALA A 57 -6.43 5.96 -12.12
C ALA A 57 -5.11 6.42 -12.77
N GLU A 58 -4.17 6.94 -11.97
CA GLU A 58 -2.87 7.39 -12.43
C GLU A 58 -1.91 6.21 -12.58
N LYS A 59 -0.91 6.36 -13.47
CA LYS A 59 0.18 5.38 -13.64
C LYS A 59 1.51 6.06 -13.42
N PHE A 60 2.33 5.48 -12.54
CA PHE A 60 3.68 5.95 -12.26
C PHE A 60 4.72 5.16 -13.05
N PHE A 61 4.71 3.83 -12.97
CA PHE A 61 5.66 3.00 -13.68
C PHE A 61 5.30 2.84 -15.16
N SER A 62 6.30 2.95 -16.04
CA SER A 62 6.18 2.51 -17.42
C SER A 62 6.00 0.98 -17.46
N LYS A 63 5.55 0.48 -18.64
CA LYS A 63 5.42 -0.98 -18.83
C LYS A 63 6.72 -1.74 -18.54
N ALA A 64 7.86 -1.23 -19.00
CA ALA A 64 9.16 -1.89 -18.81
C ALA A 64 9.58 -1.88 -17.32
N GLU A 65 9.35 -0.78 -16.61
CA GLU A 65 9.61 -0.70 -15.17
C GLU A 65 8.71 -1.66 -14.39
N MET A 66 7.43 -1.75 -14.73
CA MET A 66 6.49 -2.68 -14.12
C MET A 66 6.87 -4.15 -14.40
N ASP A 67 7.31 -4.48 -15.61
CA ASP A 67 7.77 -5.83 -15.96
C ASP A 67 9.02 -6.21 -15.12
N SER A 68 9.96 -5.27 -14.92
CA SER A 68 11.12 -5.47 -14.04
C SER A 68 10.71 -5.60 -12.57
N LEU A 69 9.76 -4.79 -12.11
CA LEU A 69 9.23 -4.84 -10.75
C LEU A 69 8.61 -6.20 -10.45
N LYS A 70 7.77 -6.74 -11.35
CA LYS A 70 7.17 -8.07 -11.19
C LYS A 70 8.20 -9.16 -11.00
N VAL A 71 9.26 -9.15 -11.80
CA VAL A 71 10.34 -10.12 -11.66
C VAL A 71 11.05 -9.99 -10.32
N LEU A 72 11.30 -8.76 -9.87
CA LEU A 72 12.01 -8.50 -8.62
C LEU A 72 11.19 -8.90 -7.39
N VAL A 73 9.88 -8.61 -7.35
CA VAL A 73 9.04 -9.00 -6.21
C VAL A 73 8.88 -10.52 -6.12
N ASP A 74 8.84 -11.23 -7.25
CA ASP A 74 8.79 -12.70 -7.28
C ASP A 74 10.14 -13.36 -6.93
N ILE A 75 11.27 -12.65 -7.07
CA ILE A 75 12.55 -13.10 -6.51
C ILE A 75 12.55 -12.97 -4.99
N ILE A 76 11.90 -11.93 -4.44
CA ILE A 76 11.83 -11.68 -2.99
C ILE A 76 10.87 -12.66 -2.31
N ILE A 77 9.67 -12.85 -2.87
CA ILE A 77 8.67 -13.80 -2.38
C ILE A 77 8.18 -14.65 -3.58
N PRO A 78 8.87 -15.76 -3.87
CA PRO A 78 8.46 -16.69 -4.90
C PRO A 78 7.25 -17.52 -4.46
N ALA A 79 6.53 -18.10 -5.42
CA ALA A 79 5.53 -19.12 -5.11
C ALA A 79 6.20 -20.38 -4.54
N ASP A 80 5.55 -21.01 -3.57
CA ASP A 80 5.96 -22.28 -2.99
C ASP A 80 4.78 -23.27 -2.90
N ALA A 81 4.89 -24.30 -2.07
CA ALA A 81 3.86 -25.33 -1.91
C ALA A 81 2.64 -24.83 -1.12
N THR A 82 2.76 -23.74 -0.33
CA THR A 82 1.73 -23.23 0.58
C THR A 82 1.06 -21.98 0.04
N SER A 83 1.78 -21.14 -0.71
CA SER A 83 1.25 -19.89 -1.23
C SER A 83 1.75 -19.55 -2.63
N GLY A 84 1.05 -18.63 -3.30
CA GLY A 84 1.48 -18.04 -4.56
C GLY A 84 2.58 -16.99 -4.38
N SER A 85 3.10 -16.49 -5.52
CA SER A 85 4.15 -15.45 -5.52
C SER A 85 3.63 -14.06 -5.15
N ALA A 86 4.55 -13.13 -4.90
CA ALA A 86 4.23 -11.72 -4.67
C ALA A 86 3.42 -11.11 -5.83
N THR A 87 3.72 -11.45 -7.07
CA THR A 87 2.93 -11.00 -8.23
C THR A 87 1.50 -11.53 -8.18
N GLN A 88 1.31 -12.79 -7.81
CA GLN A 88 -0.02 -13.39 -7.68
C GLN A 88 -0.84 -12.79 -6.53
N ALA A 89 -0.17 -12.33 -5.48
CA ALA A 89 -0.79 -11.60 -4.37
C ALA A 89 -1.13 -10.14 -4.69
N GLY A 90 -0.83 -9.63 -5.90
CA GLY A 90 -1.11 -8.24 -6.30
C GLY A 90 -0.09 -7.21 -5.79
N VAL A 91 1.08 -7.65 -5.31
CA VAL A 91 2.12 -6.76 -4.77
C VAL A 91 2.61 -5.69 -5.75
N PRO A 92 2.76 -5.94 -7.07
CA PRO A 92 3.13 -4.88 -8.01
C PRO A 92 2.15 -3.71 -8.04
N ASP A 93 0.83 -3.99 -7.99
CA ASP A 93 -0.21 -2.96 -7.97
C ASP A 93 -0.23 -2.21 -6.62
N PHE A 94 0.04 -2.91 -5.52
CA PHE A 94 0.23 -2.29 -4.21
C PHE A 94 1.42 -1.31 -4.22
N ILE A 95 2.57 -1.70 -4.77
CA ILE A 95 3.75 -0.83 -4.87
C ILE A 95 3.48 0.35 -5.80
N GLU A 96 2.80 0.13 -6.93
CA GLU A 96 2.35 1.21 -7.84
C GLU A 96 1.48 2.23 -7.09
N PHE A 97 0.57 1.77 -6.23
CA PHE A 97 -0.25 2.65 -5.40
C PHE A 97 0.59 3.42 -4.38
N ILE A 98 1.43 2.72 -3.60
CA ILE A 98 2.23 3.32 -2.53
C ILE A 98 3.21 4.38 -3.03
N VAL A 99 3.85 4.19 -4.17
CA VAL A 99 4.78 5.21 -4.71
C VAL A 99 4.08 6.49 -5.17
N LYS A 100 2.77 6.44 -5.44
CA LYS A 100 1.95 7.61 -5.73
C LYS A 100 1.44 8.28 -4.46
N ASP A 101 1.08 7.48 -3.46
CA ASP A 101 0.63 7.94 -2.15
C ASP A 101 1.77 8.57 -1.34
N ILE A 102 2.99 8.01 -1.46
CA ILE A 102 4.20 8.48 -0.78
C ILE A 102 5.23 8.93 -1.82
N PRO A 103 5.19 10.19 -2.31
CA PRO A 103 6.04 10.67 -3.41
C PRO A 103 7.54 10.57 -3.15
N SER A 104 7.98 10.52 -1.89
CA SER A 104 9.39 10.32 -1.54
C SER A 104 9.96 8.97 -2.00
N HIS A 105 9.11 7.98 -2.27
CA HIS A 105 9.50 6.69 -2.81
C HIS A 105 9.73 6.68 -4.33
N GLN A 106 9.22 7.68 -5.06
CA GLN A 106 9.26 7.72 -6.53
C GLN A 106 10.68 7.69 -7.08
N THR A 107 11.53 8.61 -6.62
CA THR A 107 12.92 8.70 -7.09
C THR A 107 13.75 7.47 -6.72
N PRO A 108 13.75 6.98 -5.47
CA PRO A 108 14.44 5.74 -5.11
C PRO A 108 13.99 4.53 -5.92
N MET A 109 12.68 4.36 -6.14
CA MET A 109 12.16 3.20 -6.88
C MET A 109 12.54 3.24 -8.35
N ARG A 110 12.34 4.37 -9.05
CA ARG A 110 12.71 4.50 -10.47
C ARG A 110 14.22 4.46 -10.67
N GLY A 111 14.98 5.14 -9.81
CA GLY A 111 16.45 5.10 -9.83
C GLY A 111 17.00 3.69 -9.58
N GLY A 112 16.36 2.92 -8.69
CA GLY A 112 16.74 1.55 -8.40
C GLY A 112 16.45 0.58 -9.55
N LEU A 113 15.27 0.68 -10.18
CA LEU A 113 14.96 -0.12 -11.38
C LEU A 113 15.94 0.17 -12.52
N MET A 114 16.31 1.45 -12.71
CA MET A 114 17.33 1.84 -13.68
C MET A 114 18.72 1.30 -13.30
N TRP A 115 19.08 1.31 -12.01
CA TRP A 115 20.34 0.72 -11.53
C TRP A 115 20.44 -0.77 -11.86
N VAL A 116 19.35 -1.53 -11.63
CA VAL A 116 19.29 -2.97 -11.93
C VAL A 116 19.45 -3.22 -13.42
N ASP A 117 18.76 -2.47 -14.28
CA ASP A 117 18.91 -2.57 -15.75
C ASP A 117 20.32 -2.22 -16.20
N ASN A 118 20.93 -1.15 -15.66
CA ASN A 118 22.28 -0.76 -15.99
C ASN A 118 23.32 -1.82 -15.58
N MET A 119 23.11 -2.45 -14.40
CA MET A 119 23.97 -3.54 -13.95
C MET A 119 23.83 -4.77 -14.86
N ALA A 120 22.61 -5.10 -15.28
CA ALA A 120 22.34 -6.19 -16.22
C ALA A 120 23.05 -5.96 -17.58
N ILE A 121 22.98 -4.75 -18.11
CA ILE A 121 23.65 -4.38 -19.35
C ILE A 121 25.18 -4.42 -19.17
N LYS A 122 25.69 -3.94 -18.04
CA LYS A 122 27.14 -3.94 -17.75
C LYS A 122 27.71 -5.36 -17.69
N MET A 123 27.02 -6.29 -17.01
CA MET A 123 27.48 -7.65 -16.77
C MET A 123 27.17 -8.59 -17.95
N PHE A 124 25.97 -8.47 -18.54
CA PHE A 124 25.44 -9.47 -19.48
C PHE A 124 25.03 -8.91 -20.85
N LYS A 125 25.12 -7.60 -21.09
CA LYS A 125 24.81 -6.90 -22.35
C LYS A 125 23.33 -6.93 -22.76
N VAL A 126 22.44 -7.30 -21.84
CA VAL A 126 20.97 -7.31 -22.04
C VAL A 126 20.26 -6.72 -20.83
N LYS A 127 18.99 -6.35 -20.97
CA LYS A 127 18.17 -5.83 -19.87
C LYS A 127 17.86 -6.91 -18.83
N PHE A 128 17.56 -6.50 -17.61
CA PHE A 128 17.29 -7.38 -16.47
C PHE A 128 16.17 -8.40 -16.74
N THR A 129 15.10 -7.98 -17.37
CA THR A 129 13.96 -8.87 -17.70
C THR A 129 14.34 -9.99 -18.68
N ALA A 130 15.35 -9.79 -19.53
CA ALA A 130 15.83 -10.77 -20.49
C ALA A 130 16.87 -11.75 -19.92
N LEU A 131 17.32 -11.58 -18.68
CA LEU A 131 18.30 -12.45 -18.03
C LEU A 131 17.66 -13.80 -17.61
N SER A 132 18.48 -14.82 -17.51
CA SER A 132 18.11 -16.08 -16.86
C SER A 132 17.95 -15.88 -15.33
N ALA A 133 17.24 -16.79 -14.67
CA ALA A 133 17.07 -16.74 -13.22
C ALA A 133 18.42 -16.67 -12.48
N ALA A 134 19.39 -17.50 -12.86
CA ALA A 134 20.73 -17.50 -12.25
C ALA A 134 21.47 -16.15 -12.43
N GLN A 135 21.35 -15.53 -13.60
CA GLN A 135 21.98 -14.23 -13.86
C GLN A 135 21.31 -13.11 -13.05
N ARG A 136 19.98 -13.16 -12.88
CA ARG A 136 19.24 -12.21 -12.02
C ARG A 136 19.72 -12.28 -10.58
N ILE A 137 19.86 -13.49 -10.03
CA ILE A 137 20.37 -13.70 -8.67
C ILE A 137 21.77 -13.13 -8.50
N GLN A 138 22.67 -13.28 -9.48
CA GLN A 138 24.01 -12.68 -9.40
C GLN A 138 23.98 -11.16 -9.26
N ILE A 139 23.01 -10.46 -9.87
CA ILE A 139 22.85 -9.01 -9.69
C ILE A 139 22.26 -8.70 -8.31
N ILE A 140 21.24 -9.47 -7.89
CA ILE A 140 20.59 -9.25 -6.59
C ILE A 140 21.55 -9.51 -5.44
N ASP A 141 22.43 -10.50 -5.52
CA ASP A 141 23.45 -10.80 -4.50
C ASP A 141 24.42 -9.62 -4.26
N LEU A 142 24.62 -8.73 -5.24
CA LEU A 142 25.44 -7.54 -5.05
C LEU A 142 24.81 -6.53 -4.06
N ILE A 143 23.49 -6.58 -3.88
CA ILE A 143 22.72 -5.55 -3.16
C ILE A 143 21.80 -6.10 -2.04
N ALA A 144 21.62 -7.42 -1.99
CA ALA A 144 20.70 -8.05 -1.02
C ALA A 144 21.24 -8.00 0.43
N TYR A 145 22.56 -8.01 0.59
CA TYR A 145 23.23 -8.09 1.89
C TYR A 145 24.09 -6.84 2.11
N PRO A 146 23.55 -5.81 2.81
CA PRO A 146 24.24 -4.52 3.01
C PRO A 146 25.66 -4.66 3.57
N GLU A 147 25.87 -5.61 4.50
CA GLU A 147 27.16 -5.86 5.17
C GLU A 147 28.21 -6.49 4.23
N LYS A 148 27.80 -7.07 3.13
CA LYS A 148 28.68 -7.69 2.12
C LYS A 148 28.81 -6.85 0.85
N SER A 149 27.96 -5.84 0.72
CA SER A 149 27.89 -5.02 -0.48
C SER A 149 29.05 -4.01 -0.53
N LYS A 150 29.56 -3.79 -1.75
CA LYS A 150 30.58 -2.76 -1.96
C LYS A 150 29.97 -1.37 -1.91
N PRO A 151 30.72 -0.32 -1.49
CA PRO A 151 30.24 1.06 -1.45
C PRO A 151 29.67 1.56 -2.78
N GLU A 152 30.21 1.11 -3.90
CA GLU A 152 29.75 1.45 -5.26
C GLU A 152 28.33 0.97 -5.58
N HIS A 153 27.80 0.02 -4.80
CA HIS A 153 26.43 -0.52 -4.93
C HIS A 153 25.42 0.08 -3.93
N SER A 154 25.85 1.08 -3.15
CA SER A 154 25.02 1.66 -2.07
C SER A 154 23.62 2.12 -2.52
N GLN A 155 23.50 2.67 -3.72
CA GLN A 155 22.19 3.05 -4.29
C GLN A 155 21.30 1.83 -4.56
N GLY A 156 21.88 0.74 -5.10
CA GLY A 156 21.20 -0.52 -5.30
C GLY A 156 20.75 -1.15 -3.98
N VAL A 157 21.61 -1.11 -2.95
CA VAL A 157 21.29 -1.58 -1.59
C VAL A 157 20.10 -0.82 -1.00
N ALA A 158 20.12 0.51 -1.08
CA ALA A 158 19.02 1.34 -0.57
C ALA A 158 17.70 1.03 -1.30
N PHE A 159 17.74 0.90 -2.61
CA PHE A 159 16.60 0.48 -3.43
C PHE A 159 16.07 -0.90 -3.03
N PHE A 160 16.97 -1.90 -2.94
CA PHE A 160 16.56 -3.27 -2.64
C PHE A 160 15.92 -3.40 -1.25
N ASN A 161 16.47 -2.68 -0.25
CA ASN A 161 15.88 -2.62 1.07
C ASN A 161 14.46 -2.02 1.05
N LEU A 162 14.25 -0.91 0.33
CA LEU A 162 12.93 -0.32 0.16
C LEU A 162 11.98 -1.29 -0.54
N LEU A 163 12.42 -1.87 -1.67
CA LEU A 163 11.62 -2.82 -2.44
C LEU A 163 11.23 -4.05 -1.61
N ARG A 164 12.18 -4.65 -0.88
CA ARG A 164 11.94 -5.79 0.00
C ARG A 164 10.89 -5.47 1.07
N ASN A 165 11.01 -4.31 1.70
CA ASN A 165 10.05 -3.88 2.73
C ASN A 165 8.66 -3.69 2.15
N LEU A 166 8.53 -3.03 0.99
CA LEU A 166 7.24 -2.85 0.32
C LEU A 166 6.66 -4.19 -0.17
N THR A 167 7.51 -5.10 -0.66
CA THR A 167 7.08 -6.44 -1.10
C THR A 167 6.54 -7.25 0.07
N ALA A 168 7.26 -7.28 1.19
CA ALA A 168 6.80 -7.96 2.41
C ALA A 168 5.50 -7.34 2.95
N THR A 169 5.42 -6.01 3.02
CA THR A 169 4.20 -5.32 3.44
C THR A 169 3.02 -5.68 2.54
N GLY A 170 3.18 -5.55 1.22
CA GLY A 170 2.10 -5.84 0.27
C GLY A 170 1.67 -7.30 0.29
N PHE A 171 2.61 -8.24 0.42
CA PHE A 171 2.30 -9.65 0.47
C PHE A 171 1.58 -10.04 1.76
N PHE A 172 2.16 -9.77 2.93
CA PHE A 172 1.62 -10.19 4.22
C PHE A 172 0.40 -9.39 4.70
N THR A 173 0.01 -8.33 4.00
CA THR A 173 -1.29 -7.66 4.18
C THR A 173 -2.34 -8.09 3.15
N SER A 174 -1.99 -8.92 2.16
CA SER A 174 -2.93 -9.51 1.22
C SER A 174 -3.66 -10.72 1.83
N GLU A 175 -4.79 -11.09 1.25
CA GLU A 175 -5.52 -12.30 1.66
C GLU A 175 -4.64 -13.56 1.56
N MET A 176 -3.82 -13.64 0.50
CA MET A 176 -2.89 -14.75 0.29
C MET A 176 -1.83 -14.83 1.39
N GLY A 177 -1.18 -13.69 1.70
CA GLY A 177 -0.15 -13.65 2.74
C GLY A 177 -0.71 -13.84 4.15
N LEU A 178 -1.91 -13.38 4.46
CA LEU A 178 -2.58 -13.65 5.72
C LEU A 178 -2.88 -15.15 5.90
N LYS A 179 -3.30 -15.84 4.83
CA LYS A 179 -3.49 -17.30 4.84
C LYS A 179 -2.17 -18.04 5.02
N ASP A 180 -1.11 -17.60 4.36
CA ASP A 180 0.23 -18.18 4.47
C ASP A 180 0.79 -18.08 5.90
N LEU A 181 0.55 -16.94 6.57
CA LEU A 181 0.88 -16.76 7.99
C LEU A 181 0.02 -17.61 8.94
N GLY A 182 -1.08 -18.20 8.47
CA GLY A 182 -2.06 -18.87 9.33
C GLY A 182 -2.82 -17.89 10.24
N TYR A 183 -2.86 -16.59 9.89
CA TYR A 183 -3.54 -15.58 10.71
C TYR A 183 -5.05 -15.68 10.56
N ALA A 184 -5.71 -16.14 11.61
CA ALA A 184 -7.18 -16.29 11.67
C ALA A 184 -7.91 -15.06 12.23
N GLY A 185 -7.18 -13.97 12.50
CA GLY A 185 -7.71 -12.78 13.17
C GLY A 185 -7.72 -12.93 14.70
N ASN A 186 -8.04 -11.82 15.36
CA ASN A 186 -8.22 -11.82 16.81
C ASN A 186 -9.56 -12.48 17.16
N GLN A 187 -9.51 -13.51 17.97
CA GLN A 187 -10.70 -14.14 18.52
C GLN A 187 -10.92 -13.68 19.97
N ALA A 188 -12.16 -13.42 20.33
CA ALA A 188 -12.50 -13.14 21.70
C ALA A 188 -12.21 -14.40 22.53
N ASN A 189 -11.30 -14.28 23.48
CA ASN A 189 -11.04 -15.34 24.45
C ASN A 189 -11.04 -14.74 25.86
N LYS A 190 -11.21 -15.58 26.85
CA LYS A 190 -10.99 -15.22 28.24
C LYS A 190 -9.50 -15.39 28.51
N TRP A 191 -8.88 -14.34 29.04
CA TRP A 191 -7.50 -14.42 29.50
C TRP A 191 -7.44 -15.18 30.82
N ASP A 192 -6.91 -16.38 30.79
CA ASP A 192 -6.77 -17.24 31.98
C ASP A 192 -5.36 -17.17 32.59
N GLY A 193 -4.55 -16.20 32.15
CA GLY A 193 -3.18 -16.03 32.62
C GLY A 193 -2.16 -16.70 31.71
N VAL A 194 -0.90 -16.67 32.13
CA VAL A 194 0.18 -17.38 31.46
C VAL A 194 0.09 -18.87 31.81
N PRO A 195 0.19 -19.80 30.83
CA PRO A 195 0.13 -21.24 31.10
C PRO A 195 1.16 -21.70 32.17
N ASP A 196 0.74 -22.65 33.03
CA ASP A 196 1.57 -23.12 34.15
C ASP A 196 2.92 -23.70 33.74
N ASP A 197 2.99 -24.35 32.58
CA ASP A 197 4.24 -24.88 32.02
C ASP A 197 5.23 -23.77 31.62
N VAL A 198 4.75 -22.61 31.27
CA VAL A 198 5.56 -21.41 30.97
C VAL A 198 6.02 -20.78 32.28
N LEU A 199 5.11 -20.63 33.26
CA LEU A 199 5.46 -20.09 34.60
C LEU A 199 6.52 -20.93 35.30
N ALA A 200 6.41 -22.22 35.21
CA ALA A 200 7.37 -23.17 35.82
C ALA A 200 8.81 -22.98 35.27
N LYS A 201 8.96 -22.61 33.98
CA LYS A 201 10.30 -22.34 33.38
C LYS A 201 11.01 -21.16 34.04
N TYR A 202 10.24 -20.22 34.61
CA TYR A 202 10.76 -19.02 35.26
C TYR A 202 10.69 -19.09 36.78
N ASN A 203 10.30 -20.22 37.36
CA ASN A 203 10.10 -20.43 38.80
C ASN A 203 9.13 -19.42 39.43
N VAL A 204 8.05 -19.07 38.70
CA VAL A 204 6.98 -18.18 39.17
C VAL A 204 5.64 -18.94 39.12
N ASN A 205 4.68 -18.48 39.93
CA ASN A 205 3.32 -19.01 39.95
C ASN A 205 2.34 -17.92 40.36
N TYR A 206 1.02 -18.15 40.11
CA TYR A 206 -0.02 -17.19 40.46
C TYR A 206 -0.39 -17.21 41.95
N ASN A 207 -0.04 -18.29 42.72
CA ASN A 207 -0.46 -18.42 44.10
C ASN A 207 0.06 -17.30 45.03
N GLU A 208 1.22 -16.73 44.71
CA GLU A 208 1.76 -15.57 45.45
C GLU A 208 1.05 -14.27 45.08
N TRP A 209 0.62 -14.12 43.83
CA TRP A 209 -0.10 -12.95 43.35
C TRP A 209 -1.54 -12.89 43.87
N GLU A 210 -2.24 -14.02 43.93
CA GLU A 210 -3.59 -14.13 44.48
C GLU A 210 -3.68 -13.65 45.92
N LYS A 211 -2.68 -13.90 46.74
CA LYS A 211 -2.60 -13.40 48.13
C LYS A 211 -2.58 -11.85 48.22
N HIS A 212 -2.22 -11.16 47.14
CA HIS A 212 -2.23 -9.69 47.06
C HIS A 212 -3.57 -9.12 46.58
N LEU A 213 -4.39 -9.92 45.91
CA LEU A 213 -5.71 -9.50 45.38
C LEU A 213 -6.83 -9.67 46.41
N GLU A 214 -6.64 -10.50 47.42
CA GLU A 214 -7.62 -10.74 48.50
C GLU A 214 -7.55 -9.72 49.67
N LYS A 215 -6.83 -8.63 49.51
CA LYS A 215 -6.76 -7.49 50.46
C LYS A 215 -7.45 -6.26 49.85
#